data_a3e7b443d64aa71bca0d6db2c1af40db
#
_entry.id   a3e7b443d64aa71bca0d6db2c1af40db
#
_cell.length_a   1.000
_cell.length_b   1.000
_cell.length_c   1.000
_cell.angle_alpha   90.00
_cell.angle_beta   90.00
_cell.angle_gamma   90.00
#
_symmetry.space_group_name_H-M   'P 1'
#
loop_
_entity.id
_entity.type
_entity.pdbx_description
1 polymer ?
#
loop_
_entity_poly.entity_id
_entity_poly.type
_entity_poly.pdbx_seq_one_letter_code
_entity_poly.pdbx_strand_id
1 'polypeptide(L)'
;MIYRDTGQFKHSYEKDQELFPISQDRWGIGVILLIAFVLIPLIANDYWLQAILIPFLIFSLAALGLNLLTGYAGQLSLGTGGFMAVGAYSCYKLVTLFPNTNVILLILLSGLFSAVVGIIFGLPSLRIKGFYLAVATLAAQFFFEWLFGRVGWFYNYNDSGAIEVPVRKVFDIVVTGPTATTQVRYIVVLSIVVILSFIAVNILRGRIGRSWMSIRDMDIAAELIGIKPLNTKLLAFAISSFYAGIAGS
;
A
#
# COMPACT_ATOMS: atom_id res chain seq x y z
N MET A 1 -6.22 -13.16 18.17
CA MET A 1 -7.21 -12.39 18.96
C MET A 1 -6.86 -12.58 20.42
N ILE A 2 -6.36 -11.57 21.08
CA ILE A 2 -6.17 -11.60 22.53
C ILE A 2 -7.56 -11.56 23.16
N TYR A 3 -7.76 -12.37 24.19
CA TYR A 3 -9.01 -12.54 24.90
C TYR A 3 -9.65 -11.18 25.23
N ARG A 4 -10.87 -10.96 24.79
CA ARG A 4 -11.66 -9.77 25.14
C ARG A 4 -12.61 -10.13 26.26
N ASP A 5 -12.54 -9.38 27.36
CA ASP A 5 -13.49 -9.55 28.45
C ASP A 5 -14.92 -9.32 27.96
N THR A 6 -15.82 -10.18 28.39
CA THR A 6 -17.25 -10.03 28.15
C THR A 6 -17.80 -8.80 28.89
N GLY A 7 -18.71 -8.06 28.28
CA GLY A 7 -19.32 -6.88 28.91
C GLY A 7 -18.76 -5.52 28.49
N GLN A 8 -17.81 -5.47 27.55
CA GLN A 8 -17.39 -4.22 26.96
C GLN A 8 -18.41 -3.76 25.90
N PHE A 9 -19.33 -2.94 26.31
CA PHE A 9 -20.28 -2.30 25.42
C PHE A 9 -20.07 -0.78 25.40
N LYS A 10 -20.39 -0.17 24.30
CA LYS A 10 -20.14 1.25 24.06
C LYS A 10 -21.45 2.01 24.13
N HIS A 11 -21.47 3.06 24.96
CA HIS A 11 -22.66 3.88 25.18
C HIS A 11 -22.75 5.10 24.27
N SER A 12 -21.66 5.48 23.62
CA SER A 12 -21.63 6.66 22.78
C SER A 12 -20.94 6.37 21.46
N TYR A 13 -21.37 7.08 20.41
CA TYR A 13 -20.79 6.98 19.08
C TYR A 13 -19.29 7.36 19.05
N GLU A 14 -18.87 8.32 19.87
CA GLU A 14 -17.47 8.72 20.02
C GLU A 14 -16.59 7.57 20.54
N LYS A 15 -17.06 6.83 21.53
CA LYS A 15 -16.35 5.64 22.04
C LYS A 15 -16.30 4.50 21.03
N ASP A 16 -17.26 4.44 20.11
CA ASP A 16 -17.25 3.44 19.04
C ASP A 16 -16.22 3.77 17.94
N GLN A 17 -15.91 5.04 17.75
CA GLN A 17 -14.91 5.51 16.80
C GLN A 17 -13.47 5.42 17.32
N GLU A 18 -13.23 5.16 18.62
CA GLU A 18 -11.86 5.04 19.15
C GLU A 18 -11.09 3.92 18.45
N LEU A 19 -9.88 4.25 17.96
CA LEU A 19 -9.00 3.31 17.24
C LEU A 19 -8.64 2.08 18.09
N PHE A 20 -8.36 2.30 19.36
CA PHE A 20 -7.98 1.26 20.33
C PHE A 20 -8.75 1.46 21.63
N PRO A 21 -9.98 0.96 21.72
CA PRO A 21 -10.83 1.17 22.91
C PRO A 21 -10.32 0.42 24.14
N ILE A 22 -9.54 -0.64 23.93
CA ILE A 22 -9.06 -1.53 25.00
C ILE A 22 -7.63 -1.14 25.37
N SER A 23 -7.38 -0.94 26.66
CA SER A 23 -6.06 -0.60 27.20
C SER A 23 -4.99 -1.63 26.83
N GLN A 24 -5.35 -2.92 26.83
CA GLN A 24 -4.44 -4.01 26.45
C GLN A 24 -4.00 -3.93 24.99
N ASP A 25 -4.90 -3.57 24.07
CA ASP A 25 -4.57 -3.41 22.65
C ASP A 25 -3.59 -2.23 22.44
N ARG A 26 -3.76 -1.13 23.20
CA ARG A 26 -2.83 0.02 23.18
C ARG A 26 -1.43 -0.37 23.63
N TRP A 27 -1.33 -1.08 24.75
CA TRP A 27 -0.06 -1.58 25.27
C TRP A 27 0.57 -2.61 24.32
N GLY A 28 -0.22 -3.54 23.79
CA GLY A 28 0.26 -4.56 22.86
C GLY A 28 0.86 -3.95 21.60
N ILE A 29 0.18 -2.99 20.98
CA ILE A 29 0.69 -2.27 19.80
C ILE A 29 1.93 -1.45 20.14
N GLY A 30 1.92 -0.75 21.30
CA GLY A 30 3.07 -0.01 21.77
C GLY A 30 4.32 -0.89 21.94
N VAL A 31 4.16 -2.07 22.54
CA VAL A 31 5.26 -3.05 22.70
C VAL A 31 5.75 -3.57 21.35
N ILE A 32 4.83 -3.92 20.43
CA ILE A 32 5.21 -4.39 19.09
C ILE A 32 5.99 -3.31 18.34
N LEU A 33 5.54 -2.05 18.39
CA LEU A 33 6.25 -0.94 17.75
C LEU A 33 7.59 -0.69 18.40
N LEU A 34 7.71 -0.75 19.72
CA LEU A 34 8.97 -0.61 20.43
C LEU A 34 9.97 -1.70 20.00
N ILE A 35 9.53 -2.95 19.95
CA ILE A 35 10.34 -4.07 19.47
C ILE A 35 10.78 -3.83 18.02
N ALA A 36 9.87 -3.42 17.14
CA ALA A 36 10.15 -3.22 15.72
C ALA A 36 11.12 -2.05 15.46
N PHE A 37 10.98 -0.93 16.17
CA PHE A 37 11.81 0.26 15.95
C PHE A 37 13.13 0.25 16.72
N VAL A 38 13.19 -0.42 17.87
CA VAL A 38 14.36 -0.36 18.76
C VAL A 38 15.10 -1.71 18.81
N LEU A 39 14.39 -2.78 19.17
CA LEU A 39 15.04 -4.07 19.44
C LEU A 39 15.57 -4.72 18.15
N ILE A 40 14.76 -4.75 17.11
CA ILE A 40 15.12 -5.39 15.84
C ILE A 40 16.34 -4.71 15.19
N PRO A 41 16.42 -3.38 15.00
CA PRO A 41 17.59 -2.76 14.39
C PRO A 41 18.90 -2.94 15.18
N LEU A 42 18.81 -3.16 16.52
CA LEU A 42 19.97 -3.34 17.37
C LEU A 42 20.52 -4.78 17.37
N ILE A 43 19.62 -5.78 17.21
CA ILE A 43 19.99 -7.21 17.36
C ILE A 43 20.12 -7.91 16.00
N ALA A 44 19.33 -7.48 15.00
CA ALA A 44 19.25 -8.17 13.72
C ALA A 44 20.51 -7.93 12.88
N ASN A 45 21.03 -9.00 12.28
CA ASN A 45 22.11 -8.94 11.32
C ASN A 45 21.62 -8.37 9.98
N ASP A 46 22.53 -7.85 9.16
CA ASP A 46 22.21 -7.29 7.82
C ASP A 46 21.42 -8.27 6.94
N TYR A 47 21.71 -9.56 7.01
CA TYR A 47 20.97 -10.59 6.29
C TYR A 47 19.49 -10.62 6.68
N TRP A 48 19.19 -10.61 7.99
CA TRP A 48 17.81 -10.61 8.47
C TRP A 48 17.04 -9.34 8.07
N LEU A 49 17.71 -8.20 8.16
CA LEU A 49 17.11 -6.93 7.79
C LEU A 49 16.82 -6.86 6.29
N GLN A 50 17.83 -7.15 5.45
CA GLN A 50 17.75 -6.92 4.01
C GLN A 50 17.02 -8.03 3.25
N ALA A 51 17.24 -9.30 3.61
CA ALA A 51 16.70 -10.44 2.88
C ALA A 51 15.31 -10.88 3.38
N ILE A 52 14.95 -10.58 4.64
CA ILE A 52 13.71 -11.08 5.24
C ILE A 52 12.77 -9.94 5.63
N LEU A 53 13.21 -9.02 6.51
CA LEU A 53 12.32 -8.06 7.13
C LEU A 53 11.88 -6.96 6.18
N ILE A 54 12.77 -6.39 5.38
CA ILE A 54 12.41 -5.36 4.40
C ILE A 54 11.43 -5.92 3.35
N PRO A 55 11.70 -7.06 2.67
CA PRO A 55 10.72 -7.67 1.77
C PRO A 55 9.40 -8.02 2.44
N PHE A 56 9.44 -8.53 3.68
CA PHE A 56 8.23 -8.82 4.45
C PHE A 56 7.37 -7.57 4.67
N LEU A 57 7.97 -6.43 5.04
CA LEU A 57 7.26 -5.17 5.24
C LEU A 57 6.67 -4.65 3.93
N ILE A 58 7.42 -4.73 2.83
CA ILE A 58 6.95 -4.32 1.49
C ILE A 58 5.73 -5.15 1.07
N PHE A 59 5.83 -6.48 1.16
CA PHE A 59 4.71 -7.35 0.80
C PHE A 59 3.53 -7.23 1.77
N SER A 60 3.78 -6.94 3.05
CA SER A 60 2.71 -6.65 4.02
C SER A 60 1.93 -5.39 3.63
N LEU A 61 2.62 -4.35 3.14
CA LEU A 61 1.96 -3.14 2.66
C LEU A 61 1.14 -3.40 1.39
N ALA A 62 1.68 -4.16 0.44
CA ALA A 62 0.94 -4.56 -0.76
C ALA A 62 -0.29 -5.41 -0.41
N ALA A 63 -0.14 -6.37 0.53
CA ALA A 63 -1.23 -7.21 1.03
C ALA A 63 -2.30 -6.37 1.76
N LEU A 64 -1.90 -5.33 2.50
CA LEU A 64 -2.83 -4.40 3.13
C LEU A 64 -3.66 -3.67 2.07
N GLY A 65 -3.02 -3.14 1.03
CA GLY A 65 -3.71 -2.52 -0.11
C GLY A 65 -4.69 -3.48 -0.80
N LEU A 66 -4.27 -4.72 -1.03
CA LEU A 66 -5.12 -5.76 -1.59
C LEU A 66 -6.30 -6.11 -0.67
N ASN A 67 -6.07 -6.18 0.64
CA ASN A 67 -7.12 -6.45 1.62
C ASN A 67 -8.19 -5.35 1.67
N LEU A 68 -7.80 -4.07 1.51
CA LEU A 68 -8.77 -2.98 1.37
C LEU A 68 -9.72 -3.20 0.19
N LEU A 69 -9.20 -3.70 -0.92
CA LEU A 69 -9.96 -3.93 -2.14
C LEU A 69 -10.79 -5.22 -2.07
N THR A 70 -10.15 -6.35 -1.75
CA THR A 70 -10.82 -7.66 -1.75
C THR A 70 -11.64 -7.90 -0.49
N GLY A 71 -11.07 -7.57 0.68
CA GLY A 71 -11.70 -7.85 1.97
C GLY A 71 -12.86 -6.91 2.29
N TYR A 72 -12.67 -5.60 2.06
CA TYR A 72 -13.65 -4.59 2.46
C TYR A 72 -14.56 -4.13 1.31
N ALA A 73 -14.04 -3.99 0.10
CA ALA A 73 -14.86 -3.58 -1.05
C ALA A 73 -15.40 -4.77 -1.89
N GLY A 74 -15.00 -6.00 -1.57
CA GLY A 74 -15.48 -7.21 -2.24
C GLY A 74 -15.06 -7.35 -3.71
N GLN A 75 -13.96 -6.70 -4.11
CA GLN A 75 -13.48 -6.72 -5.48
C GLN A 75 -12.24 -7.59 -5.62
N LEU A 76 -12.34 -8.67 -6.38
CA LEU A 76 -11.21 -9.54 -6.66
C LEU A 76 -10.24 -8.85 -7.63
N SER A 77 -8.97 -8.77 -7.25
CA SER A 77 -7.90 -8.26 -8.11
C SER A 77 -6.69 -9.19 -8.07
N LEU A 78 -6.19 -9.55 -9.24
CA LEU A 78 -4.96 -10.31 -9.42
C LEU A 78 -3.83 -9.46 -10.03
N GLY A 79 -4.04 -8.15 -10.13
CA GLY A 79 -3.11 -7.20 -10.75
C GLY A 79 -2.20 -6.45 -9.79
N THR A 80 -2.13 -6.81 -8.52
CA THR A 80 -1.38 -6.06 -7.50
C THR A 80 0.09 -5.92 -7.85
N GLY A 81 0.72 -6.97 -8.39
CA GLY A 81 2.12 -6.94 -8.84
C GLY A 81 2.36 -5.93 -9.96
N GLY A 82 1.41 -5.79 -10.89
CA GLY A 82 1.46 -4.78 -11.95
C GLY A 82 1.45 -3.35 -11.41
N PHE A 83 0.61 -3.06 -10.40
CA PHE A 83 0.58 -1.73 -9.77
C PHE A 83 1.81 -1.47 -8.90
N MET A 84 2.42 -2.50 -8.30
CA MET A 84 3.74 -2.40 -7.66
C MET A 84 4.81 -2.01 -8.71
N ALA A 85 4.81 -2.66 -9.86
CA ALA A 85 5.73 -2.32 -10.95
C ALA A 85 5.54 -0.88 -11.44
N VAL A 86 4.29 -0.42 -11.60
CA VAL A 86 4.00 1.00 -11.93
C VAL A 86 4.59 1.94 -10.89
N GLY A 87 4.45 1.64 -9.61
CA GLY A 87 5.04 2.42 -8.51
C GLY A 87 6.57 2.46 -8.60
N ALA A 88 7.22 1.29 -8.75
CA ALA A 88 8.67 1.17 -8.85
C ALA A 88 9.25 1.99 -10.00
N TYR A 89 8.73 1.81 -11.22
CA TYR A 89 9.22 2.53 -12.40
C TYR A 89 8.90 4.03 -12.36
N SER A 90 7.74 4.41 -11.81
CA SER A 90 7.41 5.82 -11.61
C SER A 90 8.34 6.48 -10.59
N CYS A 91 8.61 5.81 -9.47
CA CYS A 91 9.55 6.31 -8.47
C CYS A 91 10.96 6.47 -9.05
N TYR A 92 11.45 5.46 -9.76
CA TYR A 92 12.73 5.52 -10.44
C TYR A 92 12.84 6.72 -11.39
N LYS A 93 11.83 6.94 -12.24
CA LYS A 93 11.79 8.09 -13.15
C LYS A 93 11.72 9.42 -12.40
N LEU A 94 10.91 9.52 -11.36
CA LEU A 94 10.82 10.73 -10.54
C LEU A 94 12.15 11.03 -9.83
N VAL A 95 12.83 10.01 -9.32
CA VAL A 95 14.13 10.17 -8.67
C VAL A 95 15.20 10.62 -9.68
N THR A 96 15.19 10.14 -10.93
CA THR A 96 16.13 10.58 -11.96
C THR A 96 15.84 11.99 -12.49
N LEU A 97 14.57 12.37 -12.61
CA LEU A 97 14.16 13.68 -13.13
C LEU A 97 14.31 14.81 -12.09
N PHE A 98 14.07 14.49 -10.80
CA PHE A 98 14.12 15.47 -9.71
C PHE A 98 15.23 15.16 -8.69
N PRO A 99 16.51 15.46 -9.03
CA PRO A 99 17.64 15.11 -8.19
C PRO A 99 17.64 15.76 -6.80
N ASN A 100 17.04 16.92 -6.63
CA ASN A 100 17.07 17.70 -5.39
C ASN A 100 15.85 17.50 -4.50
N THR A 101 14.91 16.62 -4.90
CA THR A 101 13.65 16.42 -4.16
C THR A 101 13.81 15.33 -3.11
N ASN A 102 13.09 15.46 -1.99
CA ASN A 102 13.09 14.47 -0.92
C ASN A 102 12.49 13.14 -1.43
N VAL A 103 13.19 12.02 -1.16
CA VAL A 103 12.78 10.67 -1.59
C VAL A 103 11.41 10.29 -1.07
N ILE A 104 11.06 10.65 0.17
CA ILE A 104 9.74 10.35 0.75
C ILE A 104 8.62 10.96 -0.09
N LEU A 105 8.80 12.20 -0.55
CA LEU A 105 7.83 12.86 -1.43
C LEU A 105 7.72 12.16 -2.79
N LEU A 106 8.83 11.68 -3.34
CA LEU A 106 8.85 10.95 -4.61
C LEU A 106 8.16 9.60 -4.49
N ILE A 107 8.33 8.90 -3.35
CA ILE A 107 7.59 7.67 -3.03
C ILE A 107 6.08 7.94 -2.97
N LEU A 108 5.64 9.01 -2.31
CA LEU A 108 4.21 9.38 -2.26
C LEU A 108 3.66 9.74 -3.64
N LEU A 109 4.44 10.47 -4.45
CA LEU A 109 4.05 10.80 -5.83
C LEU A 109 3.96 9.55 -6.71
N SER A 110 4.86 8.59 -6.56
CA SER A 110 4.80 7.32 -7.30
C SER A 110 3.56 6.51 -6.95
N GLY A 111 3.19 6.48 -5.65
CA GLY A 111 1.93 5.90 -5.21
C GLY A 111 0.71 6.60 -5.84
N LEU A 112 0.73 7.93 -5.91
CA LEU A 112 -0.34 8.70 -6.55
C LEU A 112 -0.41 8.39 -8.06
N PHE A 113 0.73 8.26 -8.73
CA PHE A 113 0.80 7.83 -10.13
C PHE A 113 0.18 6.44 -10.32
N SER A 114 0.52 5.49 -9.44
CA SER A 114 -0.08 4.15 -9.45
C SER A 114 -1.59 4.20 -9.21
N ALA A 115 -2.08 5.08 -8.35
CA ALA A 115 -3.52 5.30 -8.14
C ALA A 115 -4.22 5.81 -9.40
N VAL A 116 -3.62 6.78 -10.11
CA VAL A 116 -4.16 7.29 -11.38
C VAL A 116 -4.23 6.19 -12.43
N VAL A 117 -3.17 5.40 -12.58
CA VAL A 117 -3.15 4.23 -13.47
C VAL A 117 -4.21 3.21 -13.03
N GLY A 118 -4.36 2.99 -11.72
CA GLY A 118 -5.41 2.16 -11.15
C GLY A 118 -6.81 2.63 -11.53
N ILE A 119 -7.07 3.93 -11.51
CA ILE A 119 -8.36 4.51 -11.96
C ILE A 119 -8.58 4.23 -13.45
N ILE A 120 -7.56 4.43 -14.30
CA ILE A 120 -7.67 4.24 -15.74
C ILE A 120 -8.00 2.78 -16.09
N PHE A 121 -7.32 1.81 -15.46
CA PHE A 121 -7.59 0.39 -15.66
C PHE A 121 -8.81 -0.10 -14.88
N GLY A 122 -9.11 0.53 -13.75
CA GLY A 122 -10.28 0.23 -12.94
C GLY A 122 -11.60 0.58 -13.62
N LEU A 123 -11.69 1.72 -14.31
CA LEU A 123 -12.92 2.18 -14.98
C LEU A 123 -13.53 1.14 -15.93
N PRO A 124 -12.81 0.56 -16.91
CA PRO A 124 -13.37 -0.48 -17.77
C PRO A 124 -13.61 -1.79 -17.02
N SER A 125 -12.72 -2.16 -16.09
CA SER A 125 -12.81 -3.43 -15.37
C SER A 125 -13.99 -3.46 -14.38
N LEU A 126 -14.37 -2.33 -13.77
CA LEU A 126 -15.52 -2.23 -12.85
C LEU A 126 -16.89 -2.35 -13.53
N ARG A 127 -16.97 -2.25 -14.85
CA ARG A 127 -18.18 -2.58 -15.62
C ARG A 127 -18.43 -4.07 -15.70
N ILE A 128 -17.40 -4.88 -15.45
CA ILE A 128 -17.43 -6.33 -15.48
C ILE A 128 -17.64 -6.83 -14.05
N LYS A 129 -18.59 -7.74 -13.84
CA LYS A 129 -18.94 -8.26 -12.50
C LYS A 129 -18.25 -9.60 -12.21
N GLY A 130 -17.93 -9.82 -10.94
CA GLY A 130 -17.49 -11.14 -10.44
C GLY A 130 -16.08 -11.52 -10.88
N PHE A 131 -15.88 -12.78 -11.25
CA PHE A 131 -14.58 -13.36 -11.58
C PHE A 131 -13.89 -12.71 -12.78
N TYR A 132 -14.64 -12.18 -13.73
CA TYR A 132 -14.09 -11.51 -14.91
C TYR A 132 -13.27 -10.24 -14.54
N LEU A 133 -13.59 -9.60 -13.43
CA LEU A 133 -12.78 -8.49 -12.90
C LEU A 133 -11.36 -8.95 -12.54
N ALA A 134 -11.23 -10.11 -11.90
CA ALA A 134 -9.93 -10.69 -11.57
C ALA A 134 -9.11 -11.00 -12.83
N VAL A 135 -9.74 -11.55 -13.88
CA VAL A 135 -9.08 -11.81 -15.15
C VAL A 135 -8.63 -10.52 -15.84
N ALA A 136 -9.46 -9.47 -15.81
CA ALA A 136 -9.11 -8.18 -16.38
C ALA A 136 -7.91 -7.53 -15.67
N THR A 137 -7.84 -7.62 -14.34
CA THR A 137 -6.69 -7.11 -13.58
C THR A 137 -5.43 -7.95 -13.78
N LEU A 138 -5.57 -9.26 -13.99
CA LEU A 138 -4.45 -10.13 -14.37
C LEU A 138 -3.91 -9.77 -15.76
N ALA A 139 -4.80 -9.52 -16.72
CA ALA A 139 -4.39 -9.05 -18.06
C ALA A 139 -3.64 -7.71 -17.98
N ALA A 140 -4.09 -6.78 -17.12
CA ALA A 140 -3.39 -5.53 -16.86
C ALA A 140 -1.98 -5.76 -16.29
N GLN A 141 -1.81 -6.76 -15.41
CA GLN A 141 -0.49 -7.12 -14.87
C GLN A 141 0.46 -7.58 -15.97
N PHE A 142 0.04 -8.50 -16.84
CA PHE A 142 0.86 -8.93 -17.98
C PHE A 142 1.17 -7.80 -18.95
N PHE A 143 0.22 -6.89 -19.15
CA PHE A 143 0.45 -5.70 -19.96
C PHE A 143 1.54 -4.80 -19.36
N PHE A 144 1.53 -4.53 -18.05
CA PHE A 144 2.57 -3.75 -17.40
C PHE A 144 3.94 -4.44 -17.44
N GLU A 145 3.98 -5.74 -17.21
CA GLU A 145 5.22 -6.52 -17.29
C GLU A 145 5.84 -6.43 -18.71
N TRP A 146 5.01 -6.61 -19.73
CA TRP A 146 5.43 -6.42 -21.11
C TRP A 146 5.88 -4.98 -21.40
N LEU A 147 5.11 -4.00 -20.95
CA LEU A 147 5.39 -2.57 -21.17
C LEU A 147 6.73 -2.16 -20.59
N PHE A 148 6.97 -2.48 -19.34
CA PHE A 148 8.20 -2.10 -18.63
C PHE A 148 9.43 -2.87 -19.14
N GLY A 149 9.26 -4.10 -19.57
CA GLY A 149 10.34 -4.89 -20.17
C GLY A 149 10.67 -4.53 -21.61
N ARG A 150 9.73 -3.94 -22.37
CA ARG A 150 9.91 -3.66 -23.80
C ARG A 150 10.27 -2.22 -24.12
N VAL A 151 9.74 -1.28 -23.35
CA VAL A 151 9.95 0.16 -23.61
C VAL A 151 11.20 0.65 -22.89
N GLY A 152 12.28 0.84 -23.63
CA GLY A 152 13.60 1.25 -23.13
C GLY A 152 13.61 2.56 -22.34
N TRP A 153 12.61 3.43 -22.55
CA TRP A 153 12.47 4.68 -21.81
C TRP A 153 12.34 4.45 -20.29
N PHE A 154 11.69 3.37 -19.85
CA PHE A 154 11.49 3.11 -18.42
C PHE A 154 12.77 2.72 -17.69
N TYR A 155 13.72 2.04 -18.35
CA TYR A 155 15.01 1.64 -17.78
C TYR A 155 16.20 2.47 -18.32
N ASN A 156 15.90 3.68 -18.85
CA ASN A 156 16.91 4.61 -19.38
C ASN A 156 17.85 3.99 -20.45
N TYR A 157 17.31 3.08 -21.27
CA TYR A 157 18.06 2.38 -22.34
C TYR A 157 19.32 1.66 -21.83
N ASN A 158 19.33 1.21 -20.58
CA ASN A 158 20.45 0.45 -20.03
C ASN A 158 20.46 -0.95 -20.64
N ASP A 159 21.59 -1.35 -21.24
CA ASP A 159 21.72 -2.65 -21.93
C ASP A 159 21.51 -3.86 -21.02
N SER A 160 21.81 -3.72 -19.73
CA SER A 160 21.57 -4.77 -18.73
C SER A 160 20.09 -4.92 -18.32
N GLY A 161 19.21 -3.96 -18.69
CA GLY A 161 17.84 -3.89 -18.19
C GLY A 161 17.71 -3.63 -16.70
N ALA A 162 18.82 -3.49 -15.98
CA ALA A 162 18.84 -3.23 -14.56
C ALA A 162 18.56 -1.75 -14.26
N ILE A 163 17.79 -1.51 -13.21
CA ILE A 163 17.48 -0.18 -12.71
C ILE A 163 18.33 0.08 -11.47
N GLU A 164 19.26 1.03 -11.57
CA GLU A 164 20.08 1.48 -10.45
C GLU A 164 19.55 2.83 -9.95
N VAL A 165 19.12 2.86 -8.70
CA VAL A 165 18.63 4.08 -8.06
C VAL A 165 19.84 4.90 -7.58
N PRO A 166 19.95 6.19 -7.97
CA PRO A 166 21.04 7.05 -7.51
C PRO A 166 20.99 7.25 -5.99
N VAL A 167 22.16 7.51 -5.40
CA VAL A 167 22.30 7.76 -3.96
C VAL A 167 21.48 8.99 -3.57
N ARG A 168 20.61 8.84 -2.60
CA ARG A 168 19.74 9.91 -2.06
C ARG A 168 19.84 10.00 -0.56
N LYS A 169 19.68 11.23 -0.09
CA LYS A 169 19.67 11.56 1.34
C LYS A 169 18.27 12.01 1.78
N VAL A 170 17.90 11.63 2.99
CA VAL A 170 16.75 12.16 3.72
C VAL A 170 17.27 12.72 5.03
N PHE A 171 17.09 14.01 5.29
CA PHE A 171 17.66 14.73 6.46
C PHE A 171 19.15 14.45 6.66
N ASP A 172 19.96 14.56 5.59
CA ASP A 172 21.41 14.28 5.55
C ASP A 172 21.84 12.81 5.77
N ILE A 173 20.90 11.89 6.00
CA ILE A 173 21.16 10.46 6.11
C ILE A 173 20.98 9.80 4.73
N VAL A 174 21.97 9.02 4.30
CA VAL A 174 21.90 8.26 3.03
C VAL A 174 20.91 7.12 3.18
N VAL A 175 19.84 7.13 2.37
CA VAL A 175 18.77 6.12 2.43
C VAL A 175 18.85 5.14 1.25
N THR A 176 19.29 5.61 0.07
CA THR A 176 19.38 4.78 -1.15
C THR A 176 20.83 4.64 -1.62
N GLY A 177 21.08 3.60 -2.43
CA GLY A 177 22.43 3.33 -2.96
C GLY A 177 23.26 2.39 -2.07
N PRO A 178 24.44 1.97 -2.54
CA PRO A 178 25.27 0.97 -1.85
C PRO A 178 25.86 1.45 -0.51
N THR A 179 25.91 2.77 -0.29
CA THR A 179 26.45 3.37 0.94
C THR A 179 25.43 3.53 2.06
N ALA A 180 24.14 3.23 1.81
CA ALA A 180 23.10 3.31 2.83
C ALA A 180 23.20 2.11 3.79
N THR A 181 23.16 2.37 5.09
CA THR A 181 23.11 1.32 6.10
C THR A 181 21.78 0.59 6.05
N THR A 182 21.80 -0.73 6.18
CA THR A 182 20.60 -1.58 6.12
C THR A 182 19.59 -1.20 7.20
N GLN A 183 20.07 -0.82 8.37
CA GLN A 183 19.24 -0.38 9.50
C GLN A 183 18.42 0.87 9.16
N VAL A 184 19.03 1.87 8.50
CA VAL A 184 18.33 3.10 8.08
C VAL A 184 17.23 2.78 7.06
N ARG A 185 17.52 1.93 6.07
CA ARG A 185 16.50 1.48 5.10
C ARG A 185 15.32 0.80 5.79
N TYR A 186 15.61 -0.11 6.73
CA TYR A 186 14.59 -0.81 7.49
C TYR A 186 13.69 0.17 8.27
N ILE A 187 14.27 1.14 8.99
CA ILE A 187 13.52 2.13 9.77
C ILE A 187 12.64 3.00 8.88
N VAL A 188 13.14 3.41 7.71
CA VAL A 188 12.35 4.21 6.75
C VAL A 188 11.18 3.41 6.22
N VAL A 189 11.41 2.17 5.76
CA VAL A 189 10.34 1.28 5.28
C VAL A 189 9.33 1.01 6.37
N LEU A 190 9.78 0.66 7.59
CA LEU A 190 8.90 0.41 8.73
C LEU A 190 8.04 1.64 9.05
N SER A 191 8.63 2.85 9.04
CA SER A 191 7.90 4.10 9.30
C SER A 191 6.78 4.33 8.28
N ILE A 192 7.06 4.12 6.99
CA ILE A 192 6.06 4.24 5.92
C ILE A 192 4.94 3.22 6.13
N VAL A 193 5.28 1.95 6.40
CA VAL A 193 4.30 0.88 6.62
C VAL A 193 3.41 1.18 7.82
N VAL A 194 3.97 1.64 8.92
CA VAL A 194 3.21 1.99 10.14
C VAL A 194 2.27 3.15 9.86
N ILE A 195 2.74 4.23 9.26
CA ILE A 195 1.90 5.40 8.93
C ILE A 195 0.74 5.00 8.01
N LEU A 196 1.02 4.26 6.94
CA LEU A 196 0.01 3.83 5.99
C LEU A 196 -0.97 2.82 6.62
N SER A 197 -0.52 1.97 7.53
CA SER A 197 -1.41 1.08 8.29
C SER A 197 -2.38 1.87 9.17
N PHE A 198 -1.93 2.92 9.85
CA PHE A 198 -2.81 3.80 10.61
C PHE A 198 -3.82 4.53 9.70
N ILE A 199 -3.38 5.01 8.54
CA ILE A 199 -4.27 5.64 7.56
C ILE A 199 -5.33 4.63 7.08
N ALA A 200 -4.94 3.38 6.78
CA ALA A 200 -5.86 2.33 6.37
C ALA A 200 -6.94 2.06 7.42
N VAL A 201 -6.55 1.93 8.69
CA VAL A 201 -7.51 1.72 9.80
C VAL A 201 -8.48 2.90 9.92
N ASN A 202 -7.99 4.14 9.78
CA ASN A 202 -8.85 5.33 9.81
C ASN A 202 -9.84 5.37 8.64
N ILE A 203 -9.40 5.04 7.42
CA ILE A 203 -10.28 4.94 6.24
C ILE A 203 -11.38 3.91 6.48
N LEU A 204 -11.03 2.73 7.00
CA LEU A 204 -11.97 1.64 7.24
C LEU A 204 -13.04 1.98 8.29
N ARG A 205 -12.67 2.71 9.33
CA ARG A 205 -13.62 3.16 10.37
C ARG A 205 -14.45 4.35 9.95
N GLY A 206 -14.02 5.08 8.93
CA GLY A 206 -14.71 6.24 8.38
C GLY A 206 -15.94 5.89 7.53
N ARG A 207 -16.52 6.92 6.93
CA ARG A 207 -17.66 6.80 5.99
C ARG A 207 -17.29 5.95 4.77
N ILE A 208 -16.05 6.06 4.31
CA ILE A 208 -15.55 5.36 3.13
C ILE A 208 -15.59 3.83 3.37
N GLY A 209 -15.03 3.36 4.48
CA GLY A 209 -15.01 1.94 4.81
C GLY A 209 -16.42 1.36 4.97
N ARG A 210 -17.33 2.10 5.61
CA ARG A 210 -18.75 1.68 5.72
C ARG A 210 -19.42 1.56 4.35
N SER A 211 -19.16 2.51 3.45
CA SER A 211 -19.69 2.43 2.09
C SER A 211 -19.13 1.24 1.31
N TRP A 212 -17.86 0.88 1.52
CA TRP A 212 -17.27 -0.32 0.92
C TRP A 212 -17.93 -1.60 1.42
N MET A 213 -18.10 -1.74 2.73
CA MET A 213 -18.76 -2.91 3.33
C MET A 213 -20.21 -3.03 2.84
N SER A 214 -20.95 -1.93 2.75
CA SER A 214 -22.33 -1.94 2.23
C SER A 214 -22.40 -2.45 0.79
N ILE A 215 -21.46 -2.04 -0.07
CA ILE A 215 -21.41 -2.52 -1.47
C ILE A 215 -20.97 -3.97 -1.55
N ARG A 216 -20.03 -4.39 -0.69
CA ARG A 216 -19.58 -5.77 -0.63
C ARG A 216 -20.72 -6.72 -0.28
N ASP A 217 -21.52 -6.33 0.71
CA ASP A 217 -22.60 -7.17 1.23
C ASP A 217 -23.80 -7.20 0.27
N MET A 218 -24.22 -6.03 -0.27
CA MET A 218 -25.34 -5.96 -1.20
C MET A 218 -25.33 -4.68 -2.06
N ASP A 219 -24.82 -4.77 -3.28
CA ASP A 219 -24.71 -3.64 -4.23
C ASP A 219 -26.04 -2.90 -4.44
N ILE A 220 -27.14 -3.63 -4.64
CA ILE A 220 -28.46 -3.08 -4.96
C ILE A 220 -29.04 -2.33 -3.76
N ALA A 221 -28.90 -2.87 -2.56
CA ALA A 221 -29.38 -2.21 -1.34
C ALA A 221 -28.56 -0.94 -1.05
N ALA A 222 -27.25 -0.97 -1.29
CA ALA A 222 -26.38 0.20 -1.15
C ALA A 222 -26.80 1.33 -2.11
N GLU A 223 -27.19 1.01 -3.33
CA GLU A 223 -27.66 1.97 -4.31
C GLU A 223 -28.98 2.63 -3.89
N LEU A 224 -29.92 1.87 -3.32
CA LEU A 224 -31.20 2.37 -2.84
C LEU A 224 -31.06 3.41 -1.71
N ILE A 225 -30.02 3.28 -0.87
CA ILE A 225 -29.71 4.25 0.19
C ILE A 225 -28.83 5.42 -0.28
N GLY A 226 -28.58 5.53 -1.61
CA GLY A 226 -27.89 6.66 -2.24
C GLY A 226 -26.38 6.52 -2.38
N ILE A 227 -25.80 5.34 -2.10
CA ILE A 227 -24.38 5.08 -2.36
C ILE A 227 -24.22 4.80 -3.86
N LYS A 228 -23.29 5.51 -4.53
CA LYS A 228 -22.98 5.30 -5.94
C LYS A 228 -21.95 4.16 -6.09
N PRO A 229 -22.34 2.94 -6.55
CA PRO A 229 -21.45 1.78 -6.53
C PRO A 229 -20.18 1.98 -7.35
N LEU A 230 -20.30 2.57 -8.54
CA LEU A 230 -19.17 2.80 -9.43
C LEU A 230 -18.08 3.66 -8.79
N ASN A 231 -18.47 4.81 -8.23
CA ASN A 231 -17.51 5.75 -7.64
C ASN A 231 -16.85 5.16 -6.39
N THR A 232 -17.62 4.43 -5.59
CA THR A 232 -17.13 3.83 -4.35
C THR A 232 -16.18 2.67 -4.65
N LYS A 233 -16.48 1.83 -5.64
CA LYS A 233 -15.59 0.76 -6.13
C LYS A 233 -14.32 1.33 -6.74
N LEU A 234 -14.43 2.39 -7.55
CA LEU A 234 -13.29 3.06 -8.16
C LEU A 234 -12.35 3.66 -7.11
N LEU A 235 -12.91 4.26 -6.05
CA LEU A 235 -12.13 4.80 -4.95
C LEU A 235 -11.36 3.67 -4.21
N ALA A 236 -12.00 2.52 -3.98
CA ALA A 236 -11.32 1.37 -3.38
C ALA A 236 -10.16 0.88 -4.25
N PHE A 237 -10.38 0.83 -5.57
CA PHE A 237 -9.36 0.44 -6.53
C PHE A 237 -8.18 1.42 -6.57
N ALA A 238 -8.47 2.73 -6.56
CA ALA A 238 -7.45 3.78 -6.53
C ALA A 238 -6.60 3.73 -5.25
N ILE A 239 -7.24 3.55 -4.08
CA ILE A 239 -6.52 3.43 -2.81
C ILE A 239 -5.69 2.16 -2.77
N SER A 240 -6.22 1.01 -3.19
CA SER A 240 -5.46 -0.23 -3.29
C SER A 240 -4.24 -0.11 -4.19
N SER A 241 -4.40 0.50 -5.37
CA SER A 241 -3.30 0.75 -6.31
C SER A 241 -2.28 1.74 -5.76
N PHE A 242 -2.70 2.73 -4.95
CA PHE A 242 -1.81 3.64 -4.25
C PHE A 242 -0.90 2.89 -3.26
N TYR A 243 -1.49 2.02 -2.43
CA TYR A 243 -0.73 1.19 -1.48
C TYR A 243 0.24 0.24 -2.20
N ALA A 244 -0.23 -0.42 -3.27
CA ALA A 244 0.61 -1.27 -4.09
C ALA A 244 1.75 -0.48 -4.76
N GLY A 245 1.48 0.73 -5.25
CA GLY A 245 2.48 1.61 -5.84
C GLY A 245 3.55 2.04 -4.84
N ILE A 246 3.17 2.42 -3.62
CA ILE A 246 4.14 2.74 -2.56
C ILE A 246 4.94 1.49 -2.16
N ALA A 247 4.32 0.33 -2.11
CA ALA A 247 5.03 -0.93 -1.80
C ALA A 247 6.06 -1.28 -2.88
N GLY A 248 5.85 -0.86 -4.13
CA GLY A 248 6.79 -1.06 -5.23
C GLY A 248 7.91 -0.03 -5.31
N SER A 249 7.70 1.16 -4.75
CA SER A 249 8.63 2.29 -4.83
C SER A 249 9.68 2.27 -3.74
#